data_f1fa5c869cdc7a724444047eed4e87db
#
_entry.id   f1fa5c869cdc7a724444047eed4e87db
#
_cell.length_a   1.000
_cell.length_b   1.000
_cell.length_c   1.000
_cell.angle_alpha   90.00
_cell.angle_beta   90.00
_cell.angle_gamma   90.00
#
_symmetry.space_group_name_H-M   'P 1'
#
loop_
_entity.id
_entity.type
_entity.pdbx_description
1 polymer ?
#
loop_
_entity_poly.entity_id
_entity_poly.type
_entity_poly.pdbx_seq_one_letter_code
_entity_poly.pdbx_strand_id
1 'polypeptide(L)'
;MNKIEELKARKDGLDVGADIPRYARLGLESIEEGDLDRLKWWGVFIRKQTPGHFMMRLRIPNGVTTAGQLRAIGGLASRMGRGLVDITTRQQVQLRWIRIQDVPEILDRLLDVGLVTLQTGMDNIRNIIGCPAFGLTPNEVLDASPVARAFTAMFVGNKAYTNLPRKFNVGITGCRENCTHSETQDIALVPAVKTSGLDEVKGFNVLVGGKNGSGGYRVASSLDVFVRPEAAAEICSAIVLVFRDHGSRDARNKIRLAFLLDEWGEARFREAVEARVGRRLEKAGADQRLAQSTDHVGVFRQKQPGLNYVGLLVPVGRVTGDQLLELARLSEQYGTGESRLTVDQNVIVPNVPDARLGQMTAEPLLRTLRYDPPGVLRGLVSCTGVEFCNLAVIETKSRALEVARALERKVPATKAVRIHWSGCPAGCGNHTVADIGLLGTRTKVDGKVVDAVDVFMGGASGPQASQGVKVLESVPCDELPRVLEGLVRFGEFDRVRRQIRMLQPTSPAPPPPPERAAPPVSTIRPDEIAEGSGKAITVSGTEIAVFRCEGQLYATQNWCPHAGSALAAGALDGGAVVCPAHGYRFDLRTGACATDAQLRLKTFRLVPDGAGFTVQE
;
A
#
# COMPACT_ATOMS: atom_id res chain seq x y z
N MET A 1 -24.25 -5.53 22.02
CA MET A 1 -23.42 -4.43 21.47
C MET A 1 -22.10 -4.42 22.24
N ASN A 2 -20.96 -4.21 21.62
CA ASN A 2 -19.68 -4.21 22.35
C ASN A 2 -19.45 -2.86 23.07
N LYS A 3 -18.66 -2.84 24.16
CA LYS A 3 -18.40 -1.65 25.00
C LYS A 3 -18.03 -0.38 24.20
N ILE A 4 -17.36 -0.51 23.05
CA ILE A 4 -16.95 0.65 22.24
C ILE A 4 -18.14 1.20 21.44
N GLU A 5 -19.05 0.36 20.97
CA GLU A 5 -20.28 0.82 20.29
C GLU A 5 -21.20 1.55 21.28
N GLU A 6 -21.30 1.06 22.52
CA GLU A 6 -22.04 1.75 23.59
C GLU A 6 -21.41 3.12 23.91
N LEU A 7 -20.07 3.18 23.95
CA LEU A 7 -19.35 4.43 24.18
C LEU A 7 -19.61 5.45 23.06
N LYS A 8 -19.60 5.00 21.79
CA LYS A 8 -19.89 5.85 20.63
C LYS A 8 -21.35 6.31 20.57
N ALA A 9 -22.28 5.47 21.00
CA ALA A 9 -23.69 5.82 21.04
C ALA A 9 -24.03 6.92 22.07
N ARG A 10 -23.26 7.01 23.17
CA ARG A 10 -23.45 8.02 24.22
C ARG A 10 -22.93 9.40 23.87
N LYS A 11 -21.75 9.46 23.21
CA LYS A 11 -21.05 10.72 22.87
C LYS A 11 -20.08 10.46 21.73
N ASP A 12 -20.10 11.30 20.69
CA ASP A 12 -19.11 11.22 19.61
C ASP A 12 -17.69 11.45 20.16
N GLY A 13 -16.73 10.72 19.58
CA GLY A 13 -15.35 10.80 20.05
C GLY A 13 -14.69 12.17 19.85
N LEU A 14 -15.16 12.98 18.89
CA LEU A 14 -14.65 14.34 18.70
C LEU A 14 -15.12 15.31 19.77
N ASP A 15 -16.29 15.05 20.37
CA ASP A 15 -16.89 15.96 21.36
C ASP A 15 -16.09 16.05 22.66
N VAL A 16 -15.22 15.08 22.98
CA VAL A 16 -14.31 15.16 24.13
C VAL A 16 -13.30 16.30 24.02
N GLY A 17 -13.11 16.86 22.83
CA GLY A 17 -12.22 18.00 22.61
C GLY A 17 -12.56 19.20 23.47
N ALA A 18 -13.85 19.47 23.70
CA ALA A 18 -14.33 20.54 24.57
C ALA A 18 -13.92 20.34 26.05
N ASP A 19 -13.69 19.08 26.47
CA ASP A 19 -13.31 18.74 27.84
C ASP A 19 -11.81 18.74 28.08
N ILE A 20 -10.98 18.70 27.04
CA ILE A 20 -9.50 18.66 27.15
C ILE A 20 -8.96 19.81 28.03
N PRO A 21 -9.37 21.08 27.87
CA PRO A 21 -8.88 22.15 28.72
C PRO A 21 -9.25 21.97 30.21
N ARG A 22 -10.42 21.40 30.49
CA ARG A 22 -10.85 21.05 31.85
C ARG A 22 -9.97 19.96 32.43
N TYR A 23 -9.72 18.89 31.69
CA TYR A 23 -8.84 17.79 32.12
C TYR A 23 -7.40 18.23 32.31
N ALA A 24 -6.89 19.13 31.46
CA ALA A 24 -5.55 19.69 31.61
C ALA A 24 -5.40 20.49 32.92
N ARG A 25 -6.42 21.24 33.32
CA ARG A 25 -6.41 22.01 34.55
C ARG A 25 -6.58 21.15 35.82
N LEU A 26 -7.46 20.15 35.78
CA LEU A 26 -7.84 19.33 36.93
C LEU A 26 -6.95 18.08 37.11
N GLY A 27 -6.23 17.67 36.05
CA GLY A 27 -5.34 16.50 36.09
C GLY A 27 -6.01 15.18 35.67
N LEU A 28 -5.19 14.14 35.61
CA LEU A 28 -5.55 12.81 35.08
C LEU A 28 -6.77 12.20 35.80
N GLU A 29 -6.83 12.35 37.12
CA GLU A 29 -7.89 11.75 37.95
C GLU A 29 -9.28 12.31 37.68
N SER A 30 -9.35 13.48 37.01
CA SER A 30 -10.61 14.12 36.63
C SER A 30 -11.21 13.55 35.32
N ILE A 31 -10.46 12.73 34.58
CA ILE A 31 -10.89 12.21 33.29
C ILE A 31 -11.87 11.06 33.50
N GLU A 32 -13.07 11.20 32.99
CA GLU A 32 -14.08 10.15 33.01
C GLU A 32 -13.60 8.89 32.26
N GLU A 33 -13.91 7.70 32.77
CA GLU A 33 -13.43 6.42 32.20
C GLU A 33 -13.71 6.31 30.69
N GLY A 34 -14.91 6.68 30.25
CA GLY A 34 -15.29 6.68 28.84
C GLY A 34 -14.51 7.69 28.00
N ASP A 35 -14.09 8.82 28.58
CA ASP A 35 -13.35 9.86 27.89
C ASP A 35 -11.86 9.51 27.72
N LEU A 36 -11.27 8.65 28.57
CA LEU A 36 -9.96 8.05 28.29
C LEU A 36 -9.94 7.28 26.96
N ASP A 37 -11.05 6.67 26.58
CA ASP A 37 -11.18 6.04 25.27
C ASP A 37 -11.46 7.06 24.15
N ARG A 38 -12.30 8.10 24.41
CA ARG A 38 -12.64 9.15 23.42
C ARG A 38 -11.46 10.06 23.09
N LEU A 39 -10.57 10.34 24.04
CA LEU A 39 -9.34 11.09 23.80
C LEU A 39 -8.48 10.51 22.65
N LYS A 40 -8.64 9.23 22.34
CA LYS A 40 -7.96 8.59 21.21
C LYS A 40 -8.46 9.09 19.84
N TRP A 41 -9.66 9.70 19.75
CA TRP A 41 -10.11 10.44 18.55
C TRP A 41 -9.32 11.73 18.35
N TRP A 42 -8.84 12.32 19.45
CA TRP A 42 -7.93 13.46 19.47
C TRP A 42 -6.46 13.08 19.41
N GLY A 43 -6.15 11.80 19.15
CA GLY A 43 -4.79 11.31 19.05
C GLY A 43 -4.06 11.22 20.39
N VAL A 44 -4.76 11.30 21.51
CA VAL A 44 -4.22 11.25 22.88
C VAL A 44 -4.51 9.86 23.48
N PHE A 45 -3.46 9.11 23.82
CA PHE A 45 -3.56 7.72 24.23
C PHE A 45 -2.90 7.49 25.58
N ILE A 46 -3.66 7.10 26.58
CA ILE A 46 -3.09 6.63 27.84
C ILE A 46 -2.39 5.29 27.68
N ARG A 47 -1.30 5.08 28.40
CA ARG A 47 -0.49 3.86 28.37
C ARG A 47 -0.23 3.33 29.78
N LYS A 48 -0.46 2.02 29.99
CA LYS A 48 -0.19 1.36 31.27
C LYS A 48 1.30 1.37 31.62
N GLN A 49 2.16 1.33 30.60
CA GLN A 49 3.63 1.29 30.74
C GLN A 49 4.22 2.63 31.16
N THR A 50 3.49 3.71 30.96
CA THR A 50 3.90 5.08 31.33
C THR A 50 2.81 5.71 32.20
N PRO A 51 2.65 5.27 33.46
CA PRO A 51 1.62 5.79 34.35
C PRO A 51 1.65 7.33 34.42
N GLY A 52 0.48 7.96 34.38
CA GLY A 52 0.36 9.41 34.38
C GLY A 52 0.69 10.11 33.06
N HIS A 53 1.11 9.39 32.04
CA HIS A 53 1.53 9.97 30.77
C HIS A 53 0.77 9.39 29.58
N PHE A 54 0.66 10.22 28.55
CA PHE A 54 0.02 9.89 27.28
C PHE A 54 1.05 9.81 26.15
N MET A 55 0.65 9.11 25.10
CA MET A 55 1.25 9.21 23.79
C MET A 55 0.33 10.07 22.91
N MET A 56 0.88 11.04 22.20
CA MET A 56 0.15 11.78 21.17
C MET A 56 0.61 11.36 19.78
N ARG A 57 -0.35 11.18 18.87
CA ARG A 57 -0.09 10.77 17.49
C ARG A 57 -0.54 11.85 16.53
N LEU A 58 0.39 12.28 15.69
CA LEU A 58 0.18 13.32 14.70
C LEU A 58 -0.31 12.72 13.38
N ARG A 59 -1.14 13.46 12.65
CA ARG A 59 -1.55 13.12 11.29
C ARG A 59 -0.64 13.82 10.30
N ILE A 60 0.01 13.05 9.42
CA ILE A 60 0.95 13.54 8.40
C ILE A 60 0.62 12.82 7.09
N PRO A 61 -0.35 13.32 6.30
CA PRO A 61 -0.75 12.68 5.04
C PRO A 61 0.46 12.53 4.09
N ASN A 62 0.62 11.35 3.48
CA ASN A 62 1.77 10.97 2.66
C ASN A 62 3.15 11.14 3.35
N GLY A 63 3.18 11.34 4.66
CA GLY A 63 4.43 11.53 5.38
C GLY A 63 5.16 12.85 5.11
N VAL A 64 4.55 13.81 4.41
CA VAL A 64 5.21 15.08 4.05
C VAL A 64 5.26 16.02 5.25
N THR A 65 6.45 16.54 5.53
CA THR A 65 6.70 17.52 6.60
C THR A 65 7.54 18.67 6.08
N THR A 66 7.32 19.86 6.65
CA THR A 66 8.19 21.03 6.46
C THR A 66 9.20 21.14 7.58
N ALA A 67 10.27 21.89 7.38
CA ALA A 67 11.25 22.21 8.42
C ALA A 67 10.60 22.89 9.65
N GLY A 68 9.62 23.78 9.43
CA GLY A 68 8.84 24.38 10.50
C GLY A 68 8.07 23.35 11.34
N GLN A 69 7.45 22.37 10.68
CA GLN A 69 6.75 21.26 11.34
C GLN A 69 7.73 20.38 12.12
N LEU A 70 8.87 20.03 11.55
CA LEU A 70 9.90 19.24 12.25
C LEU A 70 10.43 19.98 13.49
N ARG A 71 10.63 21.30 13.41
CA ARG A 71 11.02 22.12 14.58
C ARG A 71 9.94 22.14 15.66
N ALA A 72 8.67 22.28 15.28
CA ALA A 72 7.56 22.23 16.23
C ALA A 72 7.52 20.87 16.94
N ILE A 73 7.58 19.76 16.19
CA ILE A 73 7.57 18.40 16.74
C ILE A 73 8.80 18.17 17.65
N GLY A 74 10.01 18.50 17.16
CA GLY A 74 11.26 18.35 17.91
C GLY A 74 11.26 19.15 19.20
N GLY A 75 10.87 20.44 19.14
CA GLY A 75 10.77 21.31 20.31
C GLY A 75 9.75 20.83 21.34
N LEU A 76 8.59 20.37 20.92
CA LEU A 76 7.57 19.77 21.80
C LEU A 76 8.08 18.48 22.45
N ALA A 77 8.74 17.62 21.68
CA ALA A 77 9.32 16.39 22.21
C ALA A 77 10.38 16.67 23.28
N SER A 78 11.31 17.61 23.02
CA SER A 78 12.39 17.94 23.96
C SER A 78 11.84 18.58 25.23
N ARG A 79 10.85 19.47 25.14
CA ARG A 79 10.32 20.19 26.33
C ARG A 79 9.32 19.36 27.14
N MET A 80 8.45 18.58 26.46
CA MET A 80 7.28 17.93 27.09
C MET A 80 7.30 16.42 26.98
N GLY A 81 8.13 15.84 26.09
CA GLY A 81 8.12 14.42 25.72
C GLY A 81 9.40 13.66 26.07
N ARG A 82 10.22 14.14 26.98
CA ARG A 82 11.55 13.57 27.33
C ARG A 82 12.46 13.37 26.12
N GLY A 83 12.30 14.20 25.09
CA GLY A 83 13.09 14.17 23.87
C GLY A 83 12.83 12.97 22.94
N LEU A 84 11.84 12.13 23.20
CA LEU A 84 11.63 10.88 22.46
C LEU A 84 10.51 11.00 21.44
N VAL A 85 10.80 10.57 20.20
CA VAL A 85 9.86 10.56 19.08
C VAL A 85 9.94 9.23 18.34
N ASP A 86 8.79 8.66 17.98
CA ASP A 86 8.73 7.47 17.12
C ASP A 86 8.06 7.80 15.78
N ILE A 87 8.74 7.49 14.67
CA ILE A 87 8.16 7.42 13.31
C ILE A 87 7.47 6.06 13.16
N THR A 88 6.29 6.04 12.55
CA THR A 88 5.47 4.84 12.47
C THR A 88 5.45 4.23 11.07
N THR A 89 5.07 2.96 10.96
CA THR A 89 4.79 2.26 9.69
C THR A 89 3.59 2.83 8.90
N ARG A 90 3.05 3.97 9.33
CA ARG A 90 2.00 4.73 8.62
C ARG A 90 2.41 6.18 8.36
N GLN A 91 3.71 6.43 8.24
CA GLN A 91 4.24 7.78 7.96
C GLN A 91 3.73 8.84 8.95
N GLN A 92 3.56 8.46 10.23
CA GLN A 92 3.12 9.35 11.30
C GLN A 92 4.21 9.49 12.34
N VAL A 93 4.06 10.51 13.19
CA VAL A 93 4.91 10.75 14.35
C VAL A 93 4.12 10.51 15.64
N GLN A 94 4.80 9.96 16.63
CA GLN A 94 4.27 9.79 17.99
C GLN A 94 5.17 10.49 18.99
N LEU A 95 4.60 11.46 19.74
CA LEU A 95 5.21 12.05 20.93
C LEU A 95 4.95 11.14 22.13
N ARG A 96 5.93 11.01 23.00
CA ARG A 96 5.88 10.15 24.18
C ARG A 96 5.91 10.97 25.47
N TRP A 97 5.54 10.36 26.59
CA TRP A 97 5.64 10.94 27.94
C TRP A 97 4.88 12.26 28.13
N ILE A 98 3.81 12.50 27.40
CA ILE A 98 3.02 13.73 27.46
C ILE A 98 2.10 13.70 28.69
N ARG A 99 2.09 14.76 29.49
CA ARG A 99 1.14 14.93 30.57
C ARG A 99 -0.16 15.53 30.03
N ILE A 100 -1.30 15.27 30.69
CA ILE A 100 -2.58 15.83 30.25
C ILE A 100 -2.57 17.37 30.28
N GLN A 101 -1.83 17.96 31.23
CA GLN A 101 -1.65 19.40 31.37
C GLN A 101 -1.00 20.04 30.12
N ASP A 102 -0.15 19.30 29.43
CA ASP A 102 0.61 19.80 28.27
C ASP A 102 -0.19 19.66 26.96
N VAL A 103 -1.28 18.85 26.96
CA VAL A 103 -2.05 18.54 25.75
C VAL A 103 -2.61 19.77 25.03
N PRO A 104 -3.24 20.76 25.70
CA PRO A 104 -3.77 21.94 25.02
C PRO A 104 -2.65 22.73 24.29
N GLU A 105 -1.51 23.03 24.96
CA GLU A 105 -0.40 23.74 24.34
C GLU A 105 0.15 22.96 23.13
N ILE A 106 0.26 21.62 23.23
CA ILE A 106 0.73 20.78 22.13
C ILE A 106 -0.23 20.88 20.94
N LEU A 107 -1.55 20.82 21.17
CA LEU A 107 -2.55 20.93 20.11
C LEU A 107 -2.46 22.29 19.40
N ASP A 108 -2.35 23.39 20.16
CA ASP A 108 -2.25 24.75 19.62
C ASP A 108 -0.94 24.91 18.80
N ARG A 109 0.21 24.51 19.35
CA ARG A 109 1.50 24.58 18.64
C ARG A 109 1.56 23.74 17.36
N LEU A 110 0.87 22.59 17.35
CA LEU A 110 0.76 21.77 16.14
C LEU A 110 -0.13 22.45 15.11
N LEU A 111 -1.24 23.05 15.55
CA LEU A 111 -2.16 23.78 14.68
C LEU A 111 -1.50 25.00 14.04
N ASP A 112 -0.66 25.75 14.78
CA ASP A 112 0.12 26.89 14.28
C ASP A 112 0.99 26.53 13.06
N VAL A 113 1.43 25.27 12.94
CA VAL A 113 2.20 24.76 11.81
C VAL A 113 1.39 23.89 10.85
N GLY A 114 0.05 23.90 10.96
CA GLY A 114 -0.85 23.15 10.10
C GLY A 114 -0.86 21.63 10.33
N LEU A 115 -0.49 21.16 11.52
CA LEU A 115 -0.57 19.77 11.92
C LEU A 115 -1.75 19.53 12.86
N VAL A 116 -2.36 18.35 12.75
CA VAL A 116 -3.45 17.91 13.61
C VAL A 116 -3.21 16.49 14.14
N THR A 117 -3.91 16.15 15.22
CA THR A 117 -3.88 14.82 15.83
C THR A 117 -5.20 14.05 15.64
N LEU A 118 -6.22 14.73 15.11
CA LEU A 118 -7.61 14.24 15.00
C LEU A 118 -7.70 12.88 14.29
N GLN A 119 -8.56 12.01 14.82
CA GLN A 119 -8.95 10.72 14.25
C GLN A 119 -7.78 9.75 13.96
N THR A 120 -6.63 9.92 14.64
CA THR A 120 -5.48 9.02 14.48
C THR A 120 -5.60 7.73 15.29
N GLY A 121 -6.64 7.60 16.12
CA GLY A 121 -6.92 6.45 16.96
C GLY A 121 -8.32 5.85 16.77
N MET A 122 -8.62 4.84 17.54
CA MET A 122 -9.92 4.13 17.61
C MET A 122 -10.48 3.71 16.24
N ASP A 123 -11.80 3.80 16.08
CA ASP A 123 -12.53 3.32 14.91
C ASP A 123 -12.68 4.44 13.87
N ASN A 124 -11.54 4.89 13.35
CA ASN A 124 -11.42 5.98 12.40
C ASN A 124 -10.56 5.59 11.20
N ILE A 125 -10.63 6.40 10.15
CA ILE A 125 -9.66 6.37 9.04
C ILE A 125 -8.30 6.80 9.59
N ARG A 126 -7.28 5.95 9.36
CA ARG A 126 -5.92 6.23 9.77
C ARG A 126 -5.25 7.26 8.85
N ASN A 127 -3.99 7.56 9.12
CA ASN A 127 -3.21 8.38 8.20
C ASN A 127 -3.26 7.77 6.80
N ILE A 128 -3.46 8.61 5.80
CA ILE A 128 -3.34 8.18 4.40
C ILE A 128 -1.85 8.04 4.11
N ILE A 129 -1.45 6.83 3.74
CA ILE A 129 -0.06 6.57 3.33
C ILE A 129 0.07 6.67 1.83
N GLY A 130 1.22 7.12 1.35
CA GLY A 130 1.53 7.25 -0.06
C GLY A 130 3.00 7.02 -0.35
N CYS A 131 3.35 7.01 -1.63
CA CYS A 131 4.75 6.91 -2.03
C CYS A 131 5.54 8.12 -1.47
N PRO A 132 6.61 7.92 -0.69
CA PRO A 132 7.38 9.05 -0.16
C PRO A 132 8.21 9.76 -1.25
N ALA A 133 8.41 9.11 -2.40
CA ALA A 133 9.15 9.67 -3.54
C ALA A 133 8.22 10.25 -4.64
N PHE A 134 6.94 10.55 -4.31
CA PHE A 134 6.03 11.19 -5.27
C PHE A 134 6.62 12.53 -5.77
N GLY A 135 6.41 12.84 -7.04
CA GLY A 135 6.97 14.02 -7.68
C GLY A 135 8.50 13.96 -7.93
N LEU A 136 9.21 12.96 -7.39
CA LEU A 136 10.67 12.85 -7.44
C LEU A 136 11.15 11.71 -8.34
N THR A 137 10.55 10.53 -8.21
CA THR A 137 10.99 9.32 -8.92
C THR A 137 10.54 9.29 -10.37
N PRO A 138 11.39 8.82 -11.32
CA PRO A 138 10.98 8.59 -12.70
C PRO A 138 9.96 7.44 -12.83
N ASN A 139 9.81 6.59 -11.81
CA ASN A 139 8.86 5.47 -11.79
C ASN A 139 7.42 5.88 -11.45
N GLU A 140 7.17 7.17 -11.30
CA GLU A 140 5.83 7.69 -11.05
C GLU A 140 4.99 7.70 -12.34
N VAL A 141 3.81 7.08 -12.28
CA VAL A 141 2.79 7.12 -13.35
C VAL A 141 1.98 8.41 -13.29
N LEU A 142 1.58 8.79 -12.06
CA LEU A 142 0.85 10.03 -11.77
C LEU A 142 1.08 10.45 -10.31
N ASP A 143 0.97 11.76 -10.04
CA ASP A 143 1.02 12.29 -8.68
C ASP A 143 -0.28 11.97 -7.93
N ALA A 144 -0.18 11.12 -6.90
CA ALA A 144 -1.30 10.71 -6.05
C ALA A 144 -1.51 11.63 -4.83
N SER A 145 -0.62 12.57 -4.58
CA SER A 145 -0.66 13.42 -3.38
C SER A 145 -1.86 14.36 -3.31
N PRO A 146 -2.40 14.92 -4.43
CA PRO A 146 -3.64 15.70 -4.38
C PRO A 146 -4.83 14.87 -3.91
N VAL A 147 -4.94 13.61 -4.34
CA VAL A 147 -6.01 12.69 -3.92
C VAL A 147 -5.93 12.41 -2.43
N ALA A 148 -4.73 12.14 -1.91
CA ALA A 148 -4.54 11.89 -0.49
C ALA A 148 -4.89 13.11 0.38
N ARG A 149 -4.56 14.32 -0.07
CA ARG A 149 -4.94 15.58 0.59
C ARG A 149 -6.45 15.80 0.53
N ALA A 150 -7.06 15.68 -0.64
CA ALA A 150 -8.49 15.85 -0.84
C ALA A 150 -9.29 14.89 0.04
N PHE A 151 -8.94 13.59 0.02
CA PHE A 151 -9.63 12.61 0.86
C PHE A 151 -9.41 12.88 2.36
N THR A 152 -8.21 13.30 2.78
CA THR A 152 -7.95 13.68 4.18
C THR A 152 -8.84 14.84 4.61
N ALA A 153 -9.00 15.87 3.78
CA ALA A 153 -9.84 17.02 4.07
C ALA A 153 -11.33 16.67 4.20
N MET A 154 -11.80 15.62 3.50
CA MET A 154 -13.20 15.17 3.58
C MET A 154 -13.58 14.59 4.95
N PHE A 155 -12.68 13.88 5.62
CA PHE A 155 -13.04 13.13 6.82
C PHE A 155 -12.47 13.69 8.13
N VAL A 156 -11.39 14.46 8.11
CA VAL A 156 -10.80 15.01 9.34
C VAL A 156 -11.75 16.06 9.95
N GLY A 157 -12.10 15.87 11.21
CA GLY A 157 -13.09 16.71 11.91
C GLY A 157 -14.56 16.46 11.53
N ASN A 158 -14.82 15.58 10.58
CA ASN A 158 -16.17 15.29 10.10
C ASN A 158 -16.79 14.08 10.82
N LYS A 159 -17.87 14.33 11.59
CA LYS A 159 -18.57 13.30 12.36
C LYS A 159 -19.16 12.16 11.52
N ALA A 160 -19.40 12.37 10.23
CA ALA A 160 -19.84 11.28 9.34
C ALA A 160 -18.83 10.12 9.27
N TYR A 161 -17.57 10.36 9.63
CA TYR A 161 -16.47 9.37 9.57
C TYR A 161 -15.92 8.95 10.94
N THR A 162 -16.53 9.37 12.05
CA THR A 162 -16.04 9.07 13.41
C THR A 162 -16.59 7.78 14.00
N ASN A 163 -17.65 7.23 13.40
CA ASN A 163 -18.35 6.05 13.88
C ASN A 163 -18.20 4.86 12.92
N LEU A 164 -16.95 4.49 12.57
CA LEU A 164 -16.72 3.28 11.80
C LEU A 164 -16.82 2.04 12.70
N PRO A 165 -17.14 0.85 12.15
CA PRO A 165 -17.09 -0.40 12.92
C PRO A 165 -15.69 -0.67 13.50
N ARG A 166 -14.62 -0.32 12.76
CA ARG A 166 -13.23 -0.54 13.15
C ARG A 166 -12.29 0.47 12.48
N LYS A 167 -11.02 0.51 12.98
CA LYS A 167 -9.94 1.25 12.31
C LYS A 167 -9.92 0.93 10.81
N PHE A 168 -9.64 1.95 10.00
CA PHE A 168 -9.62 1.84 8.56
C PHE A 168 -8.29 2.38 8.02
N ASN A 169 -7.55 1.56 7.26
CA ASN A 169 -6.25 1.93 6.69
C ASN A 169 -6.41 2.21 5.21
N VAL A 170 -5.75 3.26 4.72
CA VAL A 170 -5.81 3.67 3.32
C VAL A 170 -4.41 3.95 2.79
N GLY A 171 -4.10 3.39 1.62
CA GLY A 171 -2.90 3.68 0.85
C GLY A 171 -3.26 4.24 -0.51
N ILE A 172 -2.62 5.34 -0.92
CA ILE A 172 -2.84 5.98 -2.22
C ILE A 172 -1.48 6.22 -2.86
N THR A 173 -1.19 5.51 -3.94
CA THR A 173 0.10 5.63 -4.63
C THR A 173 -0.08 5.69 -6.14
N GLY A 174 0.66 6.59 -6.78
CA GLY A 174 0.77 6.69 -8.24
C GLY A 174 2.11 6.22 -8.79
N CYS A 175 2.96 5.66 -7.92
CA CYS A 175 4.28 5.14 -8.27
C CYS A 175 4.22 3.63 -8.54
N ARG A 176 5.00 3.17 -9.51
CA ARG A 176 5.13 1.75 -9.85
C ARG A 176 5.80 0.94 -8.73
N GLU A 177 6.68 1.58 -7.96
CA GLU A 177 7.35 0.98 -6.82
C GLU A 177 6.38 0.88 -5.63
N ASN A 178 5.90 -0.32 -5.34
CA ASN A 178 4.88 -0.53 -4.30
C ASN A 178 5.49 -0.50 -2.88
N CYS A 179 6.13 0.61 -2.51
CA CYS A 179 6.74 0.82 -1.18
C CYS A 179 5.73 0.99 -0.04
N THR A 180 4.43 1.18 -0.36
CA THR A 180 3.36 1.45 0.63
C THR A 180 2.70 0.20 1.19
N HIS A 181 3.12 -1.01 0.77
CA HIS A 181 2.43 -2.26 1.12
C HIS A 181 0.92 -2.18 0.90
N SER A 182 0.53 -1.76 -0.32
CA SER A 182 -0.86 -1.49 -0.70
C SER A 182 -1.79 -2.66 -0.38
N GLU A 183 -1.31 -3.88 -0.51
CA GLU A 183 -2.05 -5.14 -0.31
C GLU A 183 -2.47 -5.38 1.14
N THR A 184 -1.94 -4.59 2.09
CA THR A 184 -2.28 -4.71 3.51
C THR A 184 -3.28 -3.66 4.00
N GLN A 185 -3.76 -2.80 3.11
CA GLN A 185 -4.66 -1.70 3.43
C GLN A 185 -6.13 -2.10 3.23
N ASP A 186 -7.04 -1.50 4.01
CA ASP A 186 -8.49 -1.71 3.81
C ASP A 186 -8.95 -1.16 2.45
N ILE A 187 -8.39 -0.02 2.02
CA ILE A 187 -8.42 0.47 0.63
C ILE A 187 -7.00 0.73 0.18
N ALA A 188 -6.66 0.35 -1.04
CA ALA A 188 -5.50 0.88 -1.73
C ALA A 188 -5.86 1.34 -3.14
N LEU A 189 -5.43 2.56 -3.49
CA LEU A 189 -5.38 3.04 -4.86
C LEU A 189 -3.98 2.80 -5.38
N VAL A 190 -3.88 2.03 -6.46
CA VAL A 190 -2.59 1.66 -7.08
C VAL A 190 -2.56 2.15 -8.52
N PRO A 191 -1.37 2.53 -9.07
CA PRO A 191 -1.29 3.11 -10.40
C PRO A 191 -1.78 2.15 -11.47
N ALA A 192 -2.60 2.67 -12.35
CA ALA A 192 -3.17 1.93 -13.47
C ALA A 192 -3.29 2.82 -14.71
N VAL A 193 -3.36 2.16 -15.86
CA VAL A 193 -3.53 2.80 -17.16
C VAL A 193 -4.66 2.12 -17.92
N LYS A 194 -5.47 2.92 -18.61
CA LYS A 194 -6.46 2.43 -19.58
C LYS A 194 -6.17 3.03 -20.95
N THR A 195 -6.24 2.21 -21.97
CA THR A 195 -6.19 2.68 -23.36
C THR A 195 -7.62 3.01 -23.81
N SER A 196 -7.83 4.22 -24.28
CA SER A 196 -9.08 4.68 -24.87
C SER A 196 -8.80 5.24 -26.28
N GLY A 197 -8.97 4.39 -27.29
CA GLY A 197 -8.51 4.73 -28.64
C GLY A 197 -6.97 4.83 -28.69
N LEU A 198 -6.45 5.98 -29.11
CA LEU A 198 -5.01 6.29 -29.13
C LEU A 198 -4.53 6.93 -27.82
N ASP A 199 -5.42 7.28 -26.90
CA ASP A 199 -5.08 7.96 -25.67
C ASP A 199 -4.86 6.98 -24.52
N GLU A 200 -3.85 7.27 -23.74
CA GLU A 200 -3.53 6.57 -22.48
C GLU A 200 -4.07 7.39 -21.30
N VAL A 201 -5.07 6.86 -20.63
CA VAL A 201 -5.67 7.47 -19.45
C VAL A 201 -5.02 6.90 -18.19
N LYS A 202 -4.31 7.74 -17.45
CA LYS A 202 -3.70 7.41 -16.17
C LYS A 202 -4.69 7.56 -15.01
N GLY A 203 -4.67 6.63 -14.09
CA GLY A 203 -5.54 6.63 -12.93
C GLY A 203 -5.14 5.52 -11.95
N PHE A 204 -6.12 5.01 -11.23
CA PHE A 204 -5.90 4.02 -10.19
C PHE A 204 -6.80 2.80 -10.38
N ASN A 205 -6.27 1.62 -10.11
CA ASN A 205 -7.09 0.46 -9.75
C ASN A 205 -7.36 0.49 -8.25
N VAL A 206 -8.52 0.00 -7.86
CA VAL A 206 -8.97 -0.05 -6.45
C VAL A 206 -8.77 -1.46 -5.90
N LEU A 207 -7.98 -1.58 -4.84
CA LEU A 207 -7.86 -2.80 -4.04
C LEU A 207 -8.59 -2.62 -2.71
N VAL A 208 -9.23 -3.68 -2.20
CA VAL A 208 -10.02 -3.63 -0.96
C VAL A 208 -9.77 -4.83 -0.04
N GLY A 209 -9.95 -4.64 1.25
CA GLY A 209 -9.98 -5.70 2.25
C GLY A 209 -8.62 -6.24 2.69
N GLY A 210 -7.51 -5.57 2.37
CA GLY A 210 -6.21 -5.91 2.92
C GLY A 210 -6.16 -5.72 4.43
N LYS A 211 -5.47 -6.64 5.12
CA LYS A 211 -5.46 -6.65 6.57
C LYS A 211 -4.21 -7.30 7.14
N ASN A 212 -3.54 -6.60 8.07
CA ASN A 212 -2.56 -7.17 8.99
C ASN A 212 -3.10 -7.03 10.41
N GLY A 213 -3.34 -8.15 11.09
CA GLY A 213 -3.85 -8.22 12.45
C GLY A 213 -5.36 -7.96 12.58
N SER A 214 -5.87 -7.82 13.80
CA SER A 214 -7.31 -7.72 14.12
C SER A 214 -8.13 -8.89 13.57
N GLY A 215 -7.80 -10.10 13.99
CA GLY A 215 -8.47 -11.33 13.56
C GLY A 215 -7.86 -11.96 12.31
N GLY A 216 -6.56 -11.84 12.11
CA GLY A 216 -5.77 -12.49 11.05
C GLY A 216 -5.23 -11.55 9.99
N TYR A 217 -4.78 -12.13 8.90
CA TYR A 217 -4.09 -11.46 7.80
C TYR A 217 -4.82 -11.74 6.50
N ARG A 218 -4.87 -10.76 5.58
CA ARG A 218 -5.46 -10.92 4.26
C ARG A 218 -4.75 -10.00 3.27
N VAL A 219 -4.44 -10.51 2.09
CA VAL A 219 -4.05 -9.70 0.93
C VAL A 219 -5.30 -9.03 0.36
N ALA A 220 -5.22 -7.76 0.00
CA ALA A 220 -6.32 -7.03 -0.61
C ALA A 220 -6.71 -7.63 -1.97
N SER A 221 -8.01 -7.69 -2.23
CA SER A 221 -8.57 -8.12 -3.51
C SER A 221 -8.79 -6.94 -4.44
N SER A 222 -8.77 -7.16 -5.74
CA SER A 222 -9.21 -6.16 -6.72
C SER A 222 -10.73 -5.98 -6.64
N LEU A 223 -11.19 -4.72 -6.58
CA LEU A 223 -12.61 -4.40 -6.72
C LEU A 223 -13.07 -4.37 -8.18
N ASP A 224 -12.16 -4.61 -9.13
CA ASP A 224 -12.35 -4.46 -10.58
C ASP A 224 -12.87 -3.07 -10.96
N VAL A 225 -12.28 -2.03 -10.36
CA VAL A 225 -12.64 -0.63 -10.58
C VAL A 225 -11.40 0.17 -10.96
N PHE A 226 -11.53 0.94 -12.04
CA PHE A 226 -10.61 2.01 -12.42
C PHE A 226 -11.18 3.36 -12.02
N VAL A 227 -10.34 4.22 -11.46
CA VAL A 227 -10.75 5.54 -10.99
C VAL A 227 -9.77 6.60 -11.50
N ARG A 228 -10.31 7.65 -12.12
CA ARG A 228 -9.55 8.84 -12.49
C ARG A 228 -9.19 9.64 -11.23
N PRO A 229 -8.08 10.40 -11.21
CA PRO A 229 -7.64 11.15 -10.02
C PRO A 229 -8.73 12.06 -9.43
N GLU A 230 -9.54 12.71 -10.27
CA GLU A 230 -10.56 13.67 -9.87
C GLU A 230 -11.70 13.03 -9.06
N ALA A 231 -12.02 11.76 -9.34
CA ALA A 231 -13.07 11.00 -8.67
C ALA A 231 -12.54 10.14 -7.49
N ALA A 232 -11.23 10.05 -7.32
CA ALA A 232 -10.63 9.06 -6.44
C ALA A 232 -10.97 9.29 -4.95
N ALA A 233 -11.00 10.54 -4.49
CA ALA A 233 -11.39 10.87 -3.12
C ALA A 233 -12.86 10.54 -2.82
N GLU A 234 -13.76 10.79 -3.78
CA GLU A 234 -15.19 10.42 -3.71
C GLU A 234 -15.36 8.91 -3.57
N ILE A 235 -14.65 8.13 -4.39
CA ILE A 235 -14.74 6.67 -4.34
C ILE A 235 -14.18 6.11 -3.01
N CYS A 236 -13.07 6.64 -2.50
CA CYS A 236 -12.57 6.28 -1.18
C CYS A 236 -13.60 6.57 -0.09
N SER A 237 -14.24 7.75 -0.15
CA SER A 237 -15.33 8.13 0.76
C SER A 237 -16.51 7.17 0.68
N ALA A 238 -16.98 6.84 -0.52
CA ALA A 238 -18.10 5.92 -0.73
C ALA A 238 -17.81 4.53 -0.12
N ILE A 239 -16.61 3.99 -0.34
CA ILE A 239 -16.18 2.70 0.22
C ILE A 239 -16.19 2.74 1.77
N VAL A 240 -15.65 3.81 2.36
CA VAL A 240 -15.66 3.98 3.82
C VAL A 240 -17.07 4.05 4.37
N LEU A 241 -17.96 4.78 3.71
CA LEU A 241 -19.35 4.94 4.17
C LEU A 241 -20.17 3.65 3.98
N VAL A 242 -19.93 2.87 2.92
CA VAL A 242 -20.51 1.52 2.79
C VAL A 242 -20.04 0.64 3.95
N PHE A 243 -18.76 0.66 4.29
CA PHE A 243 -18.25 -0.07 5.45
C PHE A 243 -18.83 0.43 6.78
N ARG A 244 -19.00 1.75 6.96
CA ARG A 244 -19.64 2.32 8.15
C ARG A 244 -21.06 1.79 8.35
N ASP A 245 -21.84 1.73 7.26
CA ASP A 245 -23.26 1.44 7.29
C ASP A 245 -23.56 -0.07 7.35
N HIS A 246 -22.70 -0.90 6.76
CA HIS A 246 -22.94 -2.34 6.59
C HIS A 246 -21.93 -3.24 7.32
N GLY A 247 -20.81 -2.70 7.81
CA GLY A 247 -19.81 -3.50 8.54
C GLY A 247 -20.35 -3.99 9.88
N SER A 248 -20.09 -5.26 10.21
CA SER A 248 -20.45 -5.82 11.51
C SER A 248 -19.86 -5.01 12.67
N ARG A 249 -20.56 -4.97 13.80
CA ARG A 249 -20.16 -4.25 15.02
C ARG A 249 -20.09 -5.16 16.26
N ASP A 250 -20.18 -6.48 16.07
CA ASP A 250 -20.28 -7.43 17.17
C ASP A 250 -18.93 -7.74 17.81
N ALA A 251 -18.16 -8.62 17.21
CA ALA A 251 -16.88 -9.09 17.75
C ALA A 251 -15.69 -8.28 17.19
N ARG A 252 -15.03 -7.50 18.03
CA ARG A 252 -13.96 -6.56 17.63
C ARG A 252 -12.80 -7.17 16.83
N ASN A 253 -12.60 -8.47 16.86
CA ASN A 253 -11.60 -9.18 16.06
C ASN A 253 -12.12 -9.62 14.67
N LYS A 254 -13.45 -9.51 14.41
CA LYS A 254 -14.12 -9.92 13.16
C LYS A 254 -14.92 -8.80 12.50
N ILE A 255 -14.51 -7.53 12.63
CA ILE A 255 -15.26 -6.35 12.16
C ILE A 255 -14.40 -5.40 11.29
N ARG A 256 -13.33 -5.89 10.64
CA ARG A 256 -12.61 -5.12 9.60
C ARG A 256 -13.34 -5.25 8.26
N LEU A 257 -13.08 -4.34 7.31
CA LEU A 257 -13.64 -4.40 5.95
C LEU A 257 -13.49 -5.79 5.31
N ALA A 258 -12.35 -6.45 5.54
CA ALA A 258 -12.09 -7.79 5.04
C ALA A 258 -13.21 -8.78 5.34
N PHE A 259 -13.81 -8.73 6.54
CA PHE A 259 -14.89 -9.64 6.92
C PHE A 259 -16.22 -9.33 6.22
N LEU A 260 -16.50 -8.05 5.93
CA LEU A 260 -17.64 -7.68 5.11
C LEU A 260 -17.49 -8.21 3.68
N LEU A 261 -16.26 -8.15 3.14
CA LEU A 261 -15.95 -8.72 1.82
C LEU A 261 -15.99 -10.26 1.82
N ASP A 262 -15.58 -10.92 2.91
CA ASP A 262 -15.71 -12.38 3.05
C ASP A 262 -17.19 -12.83 3.04
N GLU A 263 -18.09 -11.98 3.58
CA GLU A 263 -19.55 -12.24 3.61
C GLU A 263 -20.24 -11.89 2.29
N TRP A 264 -19.91 -10.74 1.69
CA TRP A 264 -20.63 -10.21 0.53
C TRP A 264 -20.02 -10.60 -0.81
N GLY A 265 -18.73 -10.83 -0.86
CA GLY A 265 -17.93 -10.86 -2.07
C GLY A 265 -17.72 -9.48 -2.68
N GLU A 266 -16.71 -9.37 -3.56
CA GLU A 266 -16.31 -8.10 -4.19
C GLU A 266 -17.41 -7.53 -5.10
N ALA A 267 -18.16 -8.39 -5.79
CA ALA A 267 -19.21 -7.96 -6.73
C ALA A 267 -20.35 -7.21 -6.03
N ARG A 268 -20.93 -7.79 -4.96
CA ARG A 268 -21.97 -7.12 -4.17
C ARG A 268 -21.45 -5.87 -3.49
N PHE A 269 -20.22 -5.90 -3.00
CA PHE A 269 -19.59 -4.72 -2.41
C PHE A 269 -19.42 -3.60 -3.43
N ARG A 270 -18.98 -3.91 -4.66
CA ARG A 270 -18.91 -2.97 -5.77
C ARG A 270 -20.28 -2.35 -6.09
N GLU A 271 -21.32 -3.16 -6.19
CA GLU A 271 -22.70 -2.66 -6.43
C GLU A 271 -23.14 -1.67 -5.35
N ALA A 272 -22.83 -1.93 -4.07
CA ALA A 272 -23.14 -1.01 -2.99
C ALA A 272 -22.37 0.32 -3.09
N VAL A 273 -21.11 0.27 -3.53
CA VAL A 273 -20.30 1.49 -3.80
C VAL A 273 -20.89 2.24 -4.99
N GLU A 274 -21.23 1.58 -6.10
CA GLU A 274 -21.85 2.17 -7.28
C GLU A 274 -23.21 2.82 -6.96
N ALA A 275 -24.03 2.16 -6.15
CA ALA A 275 -25.30 2.72 -5.67
C ALA A 275 -25.10 3.99 -4.85
N ARG A 276 -24.05 4.03 -4.02
CA ARG A 276 -23.72 5.21 -3.20
C ARG A 276 -23.24 6.40 -4.01
N VAL A 277 -22.45 6.17 -5.06
CA VAL A 277 -21.95 7.23 -5.95
C VAL A 277 -22.92 7.58 -7.09
N GLY A 278 -24.00 6.81 -7.24
CA GLY A 278 -25.07 7.07 -8.22
C GLY A 278 -24.69 6.77 -9.67
N ARG A 279 -23.59 6.03 -9.91
CA ARG A 279 -23.14 5.68 -11.28
C ARG A 279 -22.38 4.35 -11.29
N ARG A 280 -22.38 3.71 -12.46
CA ARG A 280 -21.49 2.56 -12.72
C ARG A 280 -20.03 3.01 -12.76
N LEU A 281 -19.14 2.19 -12.21
CA LEU A 281 -17.71 2.43 -12.21
C LEU A 281 -17.03 1.69 -13.35
N GLU A 282 -16.01 2.30 -13.91
CA GLU A 282 -15.22 1.69 -14.98
C GLU A 282 -14.51 0.45 -14.48
N LYS A 283 -14.36 -0.57 -15.33
CA LYS A 283 -13.56 -1.77 -15.01
C LYS A 283 -12.08 -1.41 -14.86
N ALA A 284 -11.37 -2.18 -14.06
CA ALA A 284 -9.94 -2.02 -13.81
C ALA A 284 -9.13 -1.87 -15.10
N GLY A 285 -8.11 -1.03 -15.05
CA GLY A 285 -7.11 -0.85 -16.10
C GLY A 285 -5.90 -1.77 -15.90
N ALA A 286 -4.90 -1.62 -16.78
CA ALA A 286 -3.63 -2.33 -16.68
C ALA A 286 -2.87 -1.88 -15.42
N ASP A 287 -2.59 -2.82 -14.52
CA ASP A 287 -1.82 -2.58 -13.30
C ASP A 287 -0.37 -2.19 -13.63
N GLN A 288 0.08 -1.07 -13.12
CA GLN A 288 1.40 -0.53 -13.39
C GLN A 288 2.43 -0.82 -12.30
N ARG A 289 2.08 -1.57 -11.25
CA ARG A 289 3.00 -1.90 -10.16
C ARG A 289 4.13 -2.80 -10.63
N LEU A 290 5.34 -2.54 -10.15
CA LEU A 290 6.49 -3.43 -10.32
C LEU A 290 6.46 -4.55 -9.26
N ALA A 291 7.09 -5.67 -9.60
CA ALA A 291 7.27 -6.79 -8.65
C ALA A 291 8.26 -6.45 -7.52
N GLN A 292 9.13 -5.44 -7.73
CA GLN A 292 10.13 -4.99 -6.76
C GLN A 292 9.73 -3.65 -6.17
N SER A 293 9.96 -3.49 -4.86
CA SER A 293 9.81 -2.23 -4.13
C SER A 293 11.18 -1.72 -3.68
N THR A 294 11.31 -0.41 -3.49
CA THR A 294 12.48 0.21 -2.87
C THR A 294 12.17 0.66 -1.45
N ASP A 295 13.18 0.66 -0.59
CA ASP A 295 13.12 1.22 0.78
C ASP A 295 13.42 2.72 0.82
N HIS A 296 13.83 3.29 -0.32
CA HIS A 296 14.25 4.70 -0.48
C HIS A 296 15.40 5.14 0.45
N VAL A 297 16.19 4.23 1.00
CA VAL A 297 17.39 4.56 1.78
C VAL A 297 18.59 4.62 0.84
N GLY A 298 19.29 5.74 0.82
CA GLY A 298 20.41 5.98 -0.12
C GLY A 298 20.33 7.33 -0.80
N VAL A 299 21.15 7.49 -1.82
CA VAL A 299 21.12 8.67 -2.70
C VAL A 299 20.50 8.24 -4.04
N PHE A 300 19.45 8.93 -4.43
CA PHE A 300 18.71 8.64 -5.66
C PHE A 300 18.55 9.90 -6.50
N ARG A 301 18.80 9.77 -7.80
CA ARG A 301 18.50 10.84 -8.74
C ARG A 301 17.00 11.04 -8.88
N GLN A 302 16.59 12.30 -8.90
CA GLN A 302 15.21 12.68 -9.16
C GLN A 302 14.95 12.76 -10.68
N LYS A 303 13.67 12.77 -11.06
CA LYS A 303 13.27 13.08 -12.45
C LYS A 303 13.63 14.52 -12.87
N GLN A 304 13.83 15.42 -11.89
CA GLN A 304 14.32 16.78 -12.11
C GLN A 304 15.84 16.73 -12.31
N PRO A 305 16.38 17.24 -13.44
CA PRO A 305 17.81 17.23 -13.70
C PRO A 305 18.62 17.97 -12.62
N GLY A 306 19.74 17.40 -12.22
CA GLY A 306 20.66 18.00 -11.24
C GLY A 306 20.19 17.94 -9.78
N LEU A 307 19.05 17.26 -9.51
CA LEU A 307 18.53 17.08 -8.17
C LEU A 307 18.53 15.60 -7.74
N ASN A 308 18.73 15.41 -6.45
CA ASN A 308 18.68 14.11 -5.79
C ASN A 308 17.75 14.16 -4.58
N TYR A 309 17.28 12.99 -4.16
CA TYR A 309 16.78 12.83 -2.82
C TYR A 309 17.71 11.91 -2.03
N VAL A 310 17.86 12.21 -0.74
CA VAL A 310 18.69 11.45 0.19
C VAL A 310 17.80 10.80 1.23
N GLY A 311 17.71 9.46 1.17
CA GLY A 311 16.98 8.66 2.13
C GLY A 311 17.85 8.25 3.29
N LEU A 312 17.42 8.54 4.50
CA LEU A 312 18.14 8.33 5.75
C LEU A 312 17.47 7.21 6.55
N LEU A 313 18.24 6.20 6.92
CA LEU A 313 17.80 5.18 7.87
C LEU A 313 17.59 5.81 9.24
N VAL A 314 16.41 5.65 9.79
CA VAL A 314 16.11 5.93 11.20
C VAL A 314 16.01 4.58 11.92
N PRO A 315 17.00 4.20 12.74
CA PRO A 315 17.03 2.89 13.38
C PRO A 315 15.72 2.61 14.14
N VAL A 316 14.98 1.58 13.71
CA VAL A 316 13.65 1.18 14.22
C VAL A 316 12.64 2.33 14.32
N GLY A 317 12.81 3.39 13.52
CA GLY A 317 11.93 4.55 13.51
C GLY A 317 11.99 5.42 14.78
N ARG A 318 13.07 5.38 15.55
CA ARG A 318 13.18 6.16 16.79
C ARG A 318 14.19 7.29 16.62
N VAL A 319 13.76 8.53 16.88
CA VAL A 319 14.58 9.75 16.82
C VAL A 319 14.41 10.56 18.10
N THR A 320 15.37 11.45 18.35
CA THR A 320 15.26 12.46 19.40
C THR A 320 14.67 13.78 18.86
N GLY A 321 14.17 14.63 19.77
CA GLY A 321 13.75 15.98 19.42
C GLY A 321 14.87 16.77 18.73
N ASP A 322 16.11 16.67 19.24
CA ASP A 322 17.27 17.35 18.67
C ASP A 322 17.63 16.85 17.27
N GLN A 323 17.49 15.55 17.01
CA GLN A 323 17.67 14.99 15.66
C GLN A 323 16.62 15.53 14.68
N LEU A 324 15.37 15.78 15.12
CA LEU A 324 14.36 16.41 14.28
C LEU A 324 14.66 17.88 14.01
N LEU A 325 15.19 18.62 15.00
CA LEU A 325 15.66 20.00 14.81
C LEU A 325 16.80 20.05 13.78
N GLU A 326 17.72 19.12 13.86
CA GLU A 326 18.84 19.02 12.94
C GLU A 326 18.38 18.58 11.52
N LEU A 327 17.44 17.64 11.40
CA LEU A 327 16.81 17.30 10.11
C LEU A 327 16.12 18.51 9.48
N ALA A 328 15.46 19.35 10.27
CA ALA A 328 14.87 20.59 9.79
C ALA A 328 15.94 21.54 9.20
N ARG A 329 17.07 21.70 9.90
CA ARG A 329 18.20 22.50 9.41
C ARG A 329 18.74 21.94 8.09
N LEU A 330 19.00 20.61 8.04
CA LEU A 330 19.54 19.96 6.85
C LEU A 330 18.59 20.09 5.65
N SER A 331 17.29 19.92 5.87
CA SER A 331 16.30 20.03 4.78
C SER A 331 16.24 21.43 4.17
N GLU A 332 16.44 22.49 4.95
CA GLU A 332 16.51 23.87 4.47
C GLU A 332 17.85 24.19 3.82
N GLN A 333 18.95 23.76 4.48
CA GLN A 333 20.29 24.08 3.99
C GLN A 333 20.62 23.37 2.67
N TYR A 334 20.20 22.13 2.50
CA TYR A 334 20.58 21.30 1.36
C TYR A 334 19.44 21.05 0.36
N GLY A 335 18.19 21.10 0.79
CA GLY A 335 17.01 20.91 -0.03
C GLY A 335 16.12 22.15 -0.09
N THR A 336 14.80 21.94 0.00
CA THR A 336 13.76 22.99 -0.06
C THR A 336 13.00 23.17 1.26
N GLY A 337 13.54 22.67 2.38
CA GLY A 337 12.87 22.68 3.68
C GLY A 337 11.79 21.60 3.83
N GLU A 338 11.72 20.65 2.90
CA GLU A 338 10.81 19.51 2.96
C GLU A 338 11.54 18.26 3.46
N SER A 339 10.84 17.42 4.23
CA SER A 339 11.25 16.06 4.57
C SER A 339 10.06 15.12 4.44
N ARG A 340 10.31 13.85 4.16
CA ARG A 340 9.25 12.87 3.95
C ARG A 340 9.48 11.61 4.76
N LEU A 341 8.50 11.21 5.53
CA LEU A 341 8.51 9.97 6.31
C LEU A 341 8.13 8.79 5.41
N THR A 342 8.78 7.63 5.61
CA THR A 342 8.47 6.42 4.88
C THR A 342 7.66 5.43 5.71
N VAL A 343 7.04 4.44 5.07
CA VAL A 343 6.33 3.35 5.78
C VAL A 343 7.30 2.41 6.49
N ASP A 344 8.56 2.38 6.07
CA ASP A 344 9.64 1.64 6.73
C ASP A 344 10.30 2.46 7.85
N GLN A 345 9.61 3.51 8.31
CA GLN A 345 10.00 4.33 9.46
C GLN A 345 11.25 5.19 9.24
N ASN A 346 11.61 5.46 7.99
CA ASN A 346 12.77 6.25 7.58
C ASN A 346 12.38 7.69 7.17
N VAL A 347 13.36 8.50 6.82
CA VAL A 347 13.17 9.89 6.38
C VAL A 347 13.87 10.14 5.04
N ILE A 348 13.24 10.88 4.16
CA ILE A 348 13.82 11.36 2.90
C ILE A 348 13.97 12.88 2.97
N VAL A 349 15.11 13.39 2.55
CA VAL A 349 15.33 14.82 2.26
C VAL A 349 15.38 14.98 0.74
N PRO A 350 14.36 15.59 0.11
CA PRO A 350 14.32 15.79 -1.32
C PRO A 350 15.04 17.06 -1.78
N ASN A 351 15.18 17.17 -3.12
CA ASN A 351 15.63 18.37 -3.84
C ASN A 351 17.07 18.82 -3.48
N VAL A 352 17.95 17.86 -3.23
CA VAL A 352 19.37 18.11 -2.95
C VAL A 352 20.12 18.28 -4.28
N PRO A 353 20.69 19.48 -4.58
CA PRO A 353 21.48 19.68 -5.78
C PRO A 353 22.74 18.81 -5.82
N ASP A 354 23.18 18.36 -6.99
CA ASP A 354 24.41 17.59 -7.19
C ASP A 354 25.61 18.28 -6.51
N ALA A 355 25.72 19.61 -6.62
CA ALA A 355 26.82 20.39 -6.07
C ALA A 355 26.85 20.41 -4.52
N ARG A 356 25.74 20.14 -3.85
CA ARG A 356 25.64 20.12 -2.38
C ARG A 356 25.64 18.71 -1.77
N LEU A 357 25.54 17.67 -2.60
CA LEU A 357 25.38 16.31 -2.14
C LEU A 357 26.56 15.85 -1.26
N GLY A 358 27.80 16.13 -1.67
CA GLY A 358 28.99 15.77 -0.89
C GLY A 358 29.06 16.47 0.47
N GLN A 359 28.61 17.72 0.55
CA GLN A 359 28.54 18.45 1.83
C GLN A 359 27.45 17.85 2.73
N MET A 360 26.26 17.57 2.20
CA MET A 360 25.18 16.96 2.95
C MET A 360 25.56 15.58 3.50
N THR A 361 26.18 14.73 2.69
CA THR A 361 26.55 13.37 3.12
C THR A 361 27.68 13.35 4.16
N ALA A 362 28.43 14.44 4.32
CA ALA A 362 29.45 14.61 5.35
C ALA A 362 28.91 15.13 6.69
N GLU A 363 27.64 15.55 6.76
CA GLU A 363 27.02 16.11 7.95
C GLU A 363 27.03 15.13 9.15
N PRO A 364 27.29 15.61 10.37
CA PRO A 364 27.42 14.75 11.55
C PRO A 364 26.19 13.88 11.82
N LEU A 365 24.97 14.39 11.58
CA LEU A 365 23.74 13.63 11.77
C LEU A 365 23.71 12.36 10.93
N LEU A 366 24.28 12.38 9.72
CA LEU A 366 24.28 11.24 8.79
C LEU A 366 25.21 10.08 9.21
N ARG A 367 26.00 10.28 10.28
CA ARG A 367 26.71 9.17 10.94
C ARG A 367 25.77 8.33 11.81
N THR A 368 24.67 8.89 12.28
CA THR A 368 23.64 8.23 13.10
C THR A 368 22.42 7.83 12.27
N LEU A 369 21.87 8.77 11.48
CA LEU A 369 20.81 8.53 10.51
C LEU A 369 21.47 8.32 9.14
N ARG A 370 21.92 7.09 8.88
CA ARG A 370 22.78 6.80 7.73
C ARG A 370 21.99 6.74 6.43
N TYR A 371 22.58 7.27 5.35
CA TYR A 371 22.11 7.05 3.98
C TYR A 371 22.71 5.76 3.35
N ASP A 372 23.78 5.23 3.90
CA ASP A 372 24.52 4.05 3.46
C ASP A 372 24.60 2.95 4.55
N PRO A 373 23.46 2.58 5.20
CA PRO A 373 23.50 1.64 6.30
C PRO A 373 23.84 0.22 5.85
N PRO A 374 24.37 -0.63 6.76
CA PRO A 374 24.54 -2.06 6.51
C PRO A 374 23.21 -2.75 6.19
N GLY A 375 23.28 -3.86 5.44
CA GLY A 375 22.12 -4.50 4.83
C GLY A 375 21.05 -5.00 5.81
N VAL A 376 21.43 -5.51 6.98
CA VAL A 376 20.45 -6.00 7.98
C VAL A 376 19.71 -4.84 8.66
N LEU A 377 20.43 -3.80 9.08
CA LEU A 377 19.82 -2.59 9.65
C LEU A 377 18.94 -1.86 8.64
N ARG A 378 19.35 -1.86 7.37
CA ARG A 378 18.60 -1.22 6.29
C ARG A 378 17.17 -1.74 6.16
N GLY A 379 16.98 -3.06 6.26
CA GLY A 379 15.67 -3.72 6.13
C GLY A 379 14.91 -3.91 7.44
N LEU A 380 15.35 -3.29 8.54
CA LEU A 380 14.79 -3.49 9.85
C LEU A 380 13.60 -2.57 10.14
N VAL A 381 12.41 -3.14 10.32
CA VAL A 381 11.20 -2.43 10.75
C VAL A 381 10.71 -3.01 12.06
N SER A 382 10.36 -2.15 13.03
CA SER A 382 9.90 -2.60 14.35
C SER A 382 8.68 -1.82 14.82
N CYS A 383 7.69 -2.52 15.37
CA CYS A 383 6.60 -1.86 16.10
C CYS A 383 7.08 -1.31 17.45
N THR A 384 6.17 -0.71 18.19
CA THR A 384 6.51 -0.01 19.45
C THR A 384 7.00 -0.93 20.59
N GLY A 385 6.56 -2.21 20.65
CA GLY A 385 6.92 -3.12 21.75
C GLY A 385 6.23 -2.82 23.08
N VAL A 386 6.56 -3.60 24.12
CA VAL A 386 5.95 -3.47 25.45
C VAL A 386 6.32 -2.16 26.16
N GLU A 387 7.40 -1.51 25.74
CA GLU A 387 7.84 -0.23 26.33
C GLU A 387 6.72 0.82 26.32
N PHE A 388 5.93 0.87 25.23
CA PHE A 388 4.86 1.86 25.07
C PHE A 388 3.53 1.31 24.53
N CYS A 389 3.35 0.00 24.44
CA CYS A 389 2.14 -0.57 23.86
C CYS A 389 1.41 -1.53 24.82
N ASN A 390 0.14 -1.23 25.12
CA ASN A 390 -0.71 -2.06 25.98
C ASN A 390 -1.01 -3.47 25.41
N LEU A 391 -0.80 -3.69 24.11
CA LEU A 391 -1.13 -4.94 23.42
C LEU A 391 0.10 -5.82 23.13
N ALA A 392 1.30 -5.23 23.15
CA ALA A 392 2.52 -5.97 22.89
C ALA A 392 2.79 -6.96 24.05
N VAL A 393 3.36 -8.11 23.72
CA VAL A 393 3.73 -9.14 24.68
C VAL A 393 5.22 -9.24 24.90
N ILE A 394 6.02 -8.65 23.98
CA ILE A 394 7.49 -8.59 24.07
C ILE A 394 8.01 -7.18 23.74
N GLU A 395 9.23 -6.89 24.19
CA GLU A 395 10.00 -5.74 23.70
C GLU A 395 10.42 -5.98 22.24
N THR A 396 10.40 -4.93 21.41
CA THR A 396 10.73 -5.08 20.00
C THR A 396 11.87 -4.17 19.54
N LYS A 397 11.84 -2.84 19.80
CA LYS A 397 12.77 -1.89 19.20
C LYS A 397 14.22 -2.09 19.63
N SER A 398 14.49 -2.12 20.93
CA SER A 398 15.84 -2.35 21.45
C SER A 398 16.36 -3.72 21.08
N ARG A 399 15.52 -4.75 21.24
CA ARG A 399 15.88 -6.13 20.90
C ARG A 399 16.15 -6.31 19.40
N ALA A 400 15.34 -5.70 18.55
CA ALA A 400 15.56 -5.73 17.09
C ALA A 400 16.91 -5.12 16.70
N LEU A 401 17.29 -4.00 17.33
CA LEU A 401 18.61 -3.39 17.11
C LEU A 401 19.77 -4.27 17.59
N GLU A 402 19.64 -4.89 18.77
CA GLU A 402 20.66 -5.80 19.30
C GLU A 402 20.87 -7.00 18.38
N VAL A 403 19.77 -7.63 17.95
CA VAL A 403 19.81 -8.77 17.02
C VAL A 403 20.39 -8.36 15.66
N ALA A 404 19.96 -7.23 15.09
CA ALA A 404 20.47 -6.76 13.80
C ALA A 404 21.97 -6.49 13.86
N ARG A 405 22.46 -5.81 14.91
CA ARG A 405 23.91 -5.55 15.11
C ARG A 405 24.71 -6.84 15.32
N ALA A 406 24.13 -7.85 16.00
CA ALA A 406 24.77 -9.15 16.14
C ALA A 406 24.88 -9.89 14.80
N LEU A 407 23.84 -9.80 13.96
CA LEU A 407 23.84 -10.38 12.62
C LEU A 407 24.86 -9.72 11.69
N GLU A 408 24.94 -8.38 11.68
CA GLU A 408 25.88 -7.65 10.81
C GLU A 408 27.34 -8.00 11.05
N ARG A 409 27.70 -8.35 12.29
CA ARG A 409 29.06 -8.83 12.60
C ARG A 409 29.36 -10.22 12.04
N LYS A 410 28.33 -11.00 11.72
CA LYS A 410 28.44 -12.41 11.34
C LYS A 410 28.14 -12.66 9.87
N VAL A 411 27.24 -11.88 9.31
CA VAL A 411 26.76 -12.06 7.93
C VAL A 411 27.05 -10.78 7.15
N PRO A 412 28.10 -10.76 6.30
CA PRO A 412 28.30 -9.66 5.37
C PRO A 412 27.11 -9.62 4.42
N ALA A 413 26.17 -8.71 4.64
CA ALA A 413 25.01 -8.60 3.80
C ALA A 413 25.36 -7.82 2.53
N THR A 414 25.52 -8.52 1.44
CA THR A 414 25.59 -7.93 0.10
C THR A 414 24.24 -7.47 -0.42
N LYS A 415 23.15 -7.94 0.21
CA LYS A 415 21.76 -7.61 -0.12
C LYS A 415 20.97 -7.28 1.16
N ALA A 416 20.19 -6.20 1.14
CA ALA A 416 19.29 -5.88 2.23
C ALA A 416 18.23 -6.99 2.40
N VAL A 417 18.03 -7.44 3.65
CA VAL A 417 17.01 -8.41 4.02
C VAL A 417 15.99 -7.69 4.90
N ARG A 418 14.72 -7.73 4.51
CA ARG A 418 13.64 -7.09 5.28
C ARG A 418 13.29 -7.98 6.47
N ILE A 419 13.57 -7.47 7.67
CA ILE A 419 13.24 -8.13 8.96
C ILE A 419 12.24 -7.26 9.70
N HIS A 420 11.00 -7.70 9.78
CA HIS A 420 9.93 -6.93 10.39
C HIS A 420 9.45 -7.54 11.70
N TRP A 421 9.42 -6.73 12.78
CA TRP A 421 9.03 -7.14 14.13
C TRP A 421 7.66 -6.61 14.51
N SER A 422 6.76 -7.51 14.90
CA SER A 422 5.49 -7.18 15.53
C SER A 422 5.46 -7.78 16.94
N GLY A 423 5.26 -6.96 17.97
CA GLY A 423 5.24 -7.40 19.37
C GLY A 423 3.95 -8.14 19.77
N CYS A 424 2.97 -8.30 18.88
CA CYS A 424 1.72 -9.02 19.09
C CYS A 424 0.94 -9.23 17.78
N PRO A 425 -0.13 -10.07 17.79
CA PRO A 425 -0.96 -10.35 16.60
C PRO A 425 -1.66 -9.13 15.97
N ALA A 426 -1.55 -7.92 16.56
CA ALA A 426 -2.03 -6.70 15.92
C ALA A 426 -1.26 -6.33 14.64
N GLY A 427 -0.09 -6.91 14.39
CA GLY A 427 0.64 -6.86 13.12
C GLY A 427 1.18 -5.48 12.75
N CYS A 428 1.45 -4.61 13.74
CA CYS A 428 1.82 -3.20 13.48
C CYS A 428 3.19 -3.03 12.81
N GLY A 429 4.07 -4.03 12.87
CA GLY A 429 5.36 -4.07 12.18
C GLY A 429 5.28 -4.66 10.78
N ASN A 430 4.09 -5.05 10.30
CA ASN A 430 3.90 -5.64 8.96
C ASN A 430 4.74 -6.90 8.72
N HIS A 431 4.91 -7.76 9.75
CA HIS A 431 5.78 -8.94 9.69
C HIS A 431 5.41 -9.95 8.60
N THR A 432 4.16 -9.99 8.14
CA THR A 432 3.73 -10.95 7.11
C THR A 432 4.10 -10.56 5.68
N VAL A 433 4.61 -9.35 5.43
CA VAL A 433 5.03 -8.90 4.08
C VAL A 433 6.54 -8.77 3.93
N ALA A 434 7.30 -9.13 4.97
CA ALA A 434 8.76 -9.11 4.98
C ALA A 434 9.39 -10.41 4.47
N ASP A 435 10.68 -10.38 4.18
CA ASP A 435 11.45 -11.60 3.87
C ASP A 435 11.50 -12.52 5.09
N ILE A 436 11.73 -11.92 6.28
CA ILE A 436 11.63 -12.55 7.59
C ILE A 436 10.70 -11.71 8.45
N GLY A 437 9.60 -12.31 8.89
CA GLY A 437 8.66 -11.70 9.82
C GLY A 437 8.80 -12.29 11.21
N LEU A 438 8.80 -11.46 12.24
CA LEU A 438 8.90 -11.86 13.63
C LEU A 438 7.66 -11.40 14.39
N LEU A 439 6.93 -12.35 14.97
CA LEU A 439 5.71 -12.09 15.75
C LEU A 439 5.93 -12.46 17.21
N GLY A 440 5.85 -11.49 18.09
CA GLY A 440 6.06 -11.66 19.52
C GLY A 440 5.08 -12.63 20.18
N THR A 441 5.65 -13.55 20.94
CA THR A 441 4.98 -14.53 21.79
C THR A 441 5.79 -14.76 23.07
N ARG A 442 5.44 -15.75 23.86
CA ARG A 442 6.20 -16.20 25.05
C ARG A 442 6.30 -17.71 25.05
N THR A 443 7.42 -18.22 25.59
CA THR A 443 7.66 -19.63 25.74
C THR A 443 8.28 -19.95 27.12
N LYS A 444 8.48 -21.21 27.45
CA LYS A 444 9.18 -21.62 28.66
C LYS A 444 10.53 -22.23 28.27
N VAL A 445 11.59 -21.76 28.94
CA VAL A 445 12.93 -22.35 28.91
C VAL A 445 13.33 -22.62 30.34
N ASP A 446 13.71 -23.84 30.66
CA ASP A 446 14.08 -24.30 32.01
C ASP A 446 13.04 -23.91 33.08
N GLY A 447 11.75 -24.04 32.74
CA GLY A 447 10.62 -23.70 33.60
C GLY A 447 10.30 -22.20 33.73
N LYS A 448 11.13 -21.31 33.21
CA LYS A 448 10.95 -19.86 33.26
C LYS A 448 10.27 -19.35 31.96
N VAL A 449 9.32 -18.42 32.11
CA VAL A 449 8.69 -17.76 30.98
C VAL A 449 9.64 -16.71 30.40
N VAL A 450 9.96 -16.84 29.11
CA VAL A 450 10.84 -15.93 28.38
C VAL A 450 10.14 -15.35 27.15
N ASP A 451 10.61 -14.18 26.69
CA ASP A 451 10.16 -13.58 25.44
C ASP A 451 10.60 -14.46 24.26
N ALA A 452 9.69 -14.67 23.34
CA ALA A 452 9.90 -15.49 22.15
C ALA A 452 9.24 -14.88 20.93
N VAL A 453 9.53 -15.41 19.75
CA VAL A 453 8.86 -15.02 18.50
C VAL A 453 8.48 -16.24 17.67
N ASP A 454 7.36 -16.13 16.97
CA ASP A 454 7.10 -16.95 15.80
C ASP A 454 7.80 -16.33 14.59
N VAL A 455 8.46 -17.16 13.78
CA VAL A 455 9.20 -16.71 12.58
C VAL A 455 8.39 -17.02 11.34
N PHE A 456 8.19 -16.01 10.51
CA PHE A 456 7.52 -16.09 9.22
C PHE A 456 8.51 -15.86 8.10
N MET A 457 8.30 -16.50 6.94
CA MET A 457 9.12 -16.30 5.75
C MET A 457 8.28 -16.17 4.49
N GLY A 458 8.83 -15.53 3.47
CA GLY A 458 8.28 -15.49 2.13
C GLY A 458 7.18 -14.47 1.91
N GLY A 459 7.02 -13.51 2.80
CA GLY A 459 6.14 -12.37 2.57
C GLY A 459 6.59 -11.53 1.36
N ALA A 460 5.63 -11.06 0.59
CA ALA A 460 5.86 -10.22 -0.57
C ALA A 460 4.77 -9.18 -0.75
N SER A 461 5.12 -8.03 -1.30
CA SER A 461 4.21 -6.98 -1.76
C SER A 461 4.25 -6.87 -3.29
N GLY A 462 3.32 -6.10 -3.89
CA GLY A 462 3.24 -5.91 -5.34
C GLY A 462 2.15 -6.75 -6.01
N PRO A 463 2.15 -6.83 -7.35
CA PRO A 463 1.13 -7.59 -8.10
C PRO A 463 1.04 -9.06 -7.69
N GLN A 464 2.14 -9.60 -7.18
CA GLN A 464 2.23 -10.99 -6.72
C GLN A 464 2.35 -11.07 -5.19
N ALA A 465 1.64 -10.19 -4.48
CA ALA A 465 1.66 -10.16 -3.02
C ALA A 465 1.31 -11.51 -2.41
N SER A 466 2.06 -11.87 -1.37
CA SER A 466 1.81 -13.05 -0.57
C SER A 466 2.09 -12.76 0.89
N GLN A 467 1.37 -13.44 1.77
CA GLN A 467 1.68 -13.39 3.19
C GLN A 467 2.73 -14.44 3.54
N GLY A 468 3.69 -14.07 4.38
CA GLY A 468 4.65 -15.00 4.93
C GLY A 468 3.95 -16.12 5.68
N VAL A 469 4.49 -17.32 5.60
CA VAL A 469 4.05 -18.48 6.40
C VAL A 469 4.92 -18.66 7.62
N LYS A 470 4.32 -19.11 8.71
CA LYS A 470 5.07 -19.44 9.94
C LYS A 470 5.94 -20.68 9.67
N VAL A 471 7.25 -20.52 9.83
CA VAL A 471 8.25 -21.59 9.62
C VAL A 471 8.87 -22.09 10.92
N LEU A 472 8.93 -21.26 11.97
CA LEU A 472 9.35 -21.63 13.30
C LEU A 472 8.38 -21.03 14.31
N GLU A 473 8.18 -21.75 15.42
CA GLU A 473 7.26 -21.35 16.49
C GLU A 473 7.99 -21.16 17.80
N SER A 474 7.62 -20.08 18.51
CA SER A 474 8.06 -19.83 19.89
C SER A 474 9.57 -19.87 20.10
N VAL A 475 10.35 -19.35 19.14
CA VAL A 475 11.81 -19.25 19.24
C VAL A 475 12.17 -18.25 20.34
N PRO A 476 12.94 -18.65 21.39
CA PRO A 476 13.40 -17.72 22.43
C PRO A 476 14.18 -16.56 21.81
N CYS A 477 13.93 -15.34 22.27
CA CYS A 477 14.57 -14.16 21.68
C CYS A 477 16.10 -14.18 21.80
N ASP A 478 16.65 -14.82 22.79
CA ASP A 478 18.12 -14.94 22.99
C ASP A 478 18.77 -15.87 21.95
N GLU A 479 18.00 -16.78 21.36
CA GLU A 479 18.47 -17.66 20.27
C GLU A 479 18.36 -17.02 18.87
N LEU A 480 17.62 -15.92 18.75
CA LEU A 480 17.36 -15.30 17.45
C LEU A 480 18.62 -14.95 16.64
N PRO A 481 19.72 -14.43 17.22
CA PRO A 481 20.91 -14.12 16.42
C PRO A 481 21.47 -15.35 15.70
N ARG A 482 21.40 -16.54 16.31
CA ARG A 482 21.84 -17.81 15.71
C ARG A 482 20.87 -18.30 14.64
N VAL A 483 19.57 -18.26 14.95
CA VAL A 483 18.52 -18.71 14.03
C VAL A 483 18.48 -17.84 12.80
N LEU A 484 18.49 -16.53 12.97
CA LEU A 484 18.44 -15.57 11.84
C LEU A 484 19.74 -15.59 11.02
N GLU A 485 20.91 -15.83 11.64
CA GLU A 485 22.16 -16.03 10.88
C GLU A 485 22.00 -17.17 9.86
N GLY A 486 21.46 -18.32 10.28
CA GLY A 486 21.17 -19.43 9.38
C GLY A 486 20.20 -19.05 8.27
N LEU A 487 19.09 -18.37 8.62
CA LEU A 487 18.09 -17.96 7.64
C LEU A 487 18.63 -16.93 6.63
N VAL A 488 19.44 -15.97 7.07
CA VAL A 488 20.03 -14.95 6.17
C VAL A 488 21.09 -15.54 5.27
N ARG A 489 21.96 -16.44 5.77
CA ARG A 489 23.02 -17.09 4.97
C ARG A 489 22.47 -18.08 3.94
N PHE A 490 21.50 -18.91 4.35
CA PHE A 490 21.03 -20.06 3.57
C PHE A 490 19.61 -19.89 3.07
N GLY A 491 18.92 -18.80 3.47
CA GLY A 491 17.55 -18.52 3.06
C GLY A 491 17.47 -18.20 1.57
N GLU A 492 17.02 -19.16 0.80
CA GLU A 492 16.62 -18.94 -0.59
C GLU A 492 15.23 -18.26 -0.60
N PHE A 493 15.17 -16.99 -0.18
CA PHE A 493 13.89 -16.26 0.00
C PHE A 493 13.01 -16.32 -1.26
N ASP A 494 13.59 -16.23 -2.45
CA ASP A 494 12.83 -16.31 -3.69
C ASP A 494 12.31 -17.74 -3.97
N ARG A 495 13.06 -18.78 -3.57
CA ARG A 495 12.60 -20.18 -3.65
C ARG A 495 11.48 -20.44 -2.65
N VAL A 496 11.65 -19.98 -1.40
CA VAL A 496 10.61 -20.07 -0.35
C VAL A 496 9.36 -19.34 -0.79
N ARG A 497 9.46 -18.13 -1.34
CA ARG A 497 8.31 -17.39 -1.89
C ARG A 497 7.60 -18.15 -3.00
N ARG A 498 8.34 -18.77 -3.93
CA ARG A 498 7.73 -19.59 -5.00
C ARG A 498 6.97 -20.78 -4.43
N GLN A 499 7.57 -21.51 -3.48
CA GLN A 499 6.92 -22.65 -2.82
C GLN A 499 5.68 -22.23 -2.04
N ILE A 500 5.74 -21.12 -1.29
CA ILE A 500 4.59 -20.57 -0.57
C ILE A 500 3.45 -20.22 -1.51
N ARG A 501 3.73 -19.58 -2.65
CA ARG A 501 2.70 -19.27 -3.66
C ARG A 501 2.01 -20.52 -4.22
N MET A 502 2.73 -21.63 -4.36
CA MET A 502 2.15 -22.90 -4.79
C MET A 502 1.25 -23.53 -3.71
N LEU A 503 1.52 -23.26 -2.44
CA LEU A 503 0.81 -23.83 -1.30
C LEU A 503 -0.32 -22.93 -0.77
N GLN A 504 -0.24 -21.62 -0.96
CA GLN A 504 -1.35 -20.74 -0.66
C GLN A 504 -2.43 -20.95 -1.72
N PRO A 505 -3.68 -21.25 -1.33
CA PRO A 505 -4.75 -21.21 -2.30
C PRO A 505 -4.71 -19.82 -2.93
N THR A 506 -4.48 -19.74 -4.23
CA THR A 506 -4.88 -18.57 -5.00
C THR A 506 -6.24 -18.18 -4.46
N SER A 507 -6.46 -16.94 -4.06
CA SER A 507 -7.82 -16.44 -3.73
C SER A 507 -8.74 -17.12 -4.71
N PRO A 508 -9.77 -17.92 -4.26
CA PRO A 508 -10.54 -18.69 -5.17
C PRO A 508 -10.83 -17.78 -6.34
N ALA A 509 -10.45 -18.22 -7.53
CA ALA A 509 -10.87 -17.54 -8.74
C ALA A 509 -12.36 -17.31 -8.51
N PRO A 510 -12.91 -16.10 -8.71
CA PRO A 510 -14.32 -15.86 -8.48
C PRO A 510 -15.05 -17.07 -9.04
N PRO A 511 -16.00 -17.70 -8.29
CA PRO A 511 -16.66 -18.90 -8.74
C PRO A 511 -17.02 -18.64 -10.20
N PRO A 512 -16.69 -19.55 -11.12
CA PRO A 512 -16.99 -19.31 -12.52
C PRO A 512 -18.44 -18.82 -12.52
N PRO A 513 -18.75 -17.70 -13.20
CA PRO A 513 -20.12 -17.22 -13.27
C PRO A 513 -20.96 -18.44 -13.61
N PRO A 514 -22.12 -18.67 -12.94
CA PRO A 514 -22.89 -19.90 -13.09
C PRO A 514 -22.88 -20.20 -14.57
N GLU A 515 -22.47 -21.43 -14.94
CA GLU A 515 -22.25 -21.86 -16.31
C GLU A 515 -23.39 -21.29 -17.17
N ARG A 516 -23.19 -20.12 -17.72
CA ARG A 516 -23.98 -19.70 -18.86
C ARG A 516 -23.61 -20.73 -19.87
N ALA A 517 -24.59 -21.51 -20.27
CA ALA A 517 -24.50 -22.42 -21.43
C ALA A 517 -23.55 -21.74 -22.41
N ALA A 518 -22.44 -22.42 -22.73
CA ALA A 518 -21.39 -21.88 -23.57
C ALA A 518 -22.05 -21.10 -24.70
N PRO A 519 -21.73 -19.82 -24.93
CA PRO A 519 -22.32 -19.10 -26.06
C PRO A 519 -22.06 -20.00 -27.27
N PRO A 520 -23.04 -20.22 -28.12
CA PRO A 520 -22.91 -21.13 -29.26
C PRO A 520 -21.62 -20.71 -29.97
N VAL A 521 -20.73 -21.67 -30.19
CA VAL A 521 -19.51 -21.47 -30.98
C VAL A 521 -19.99 -20.82 -32.26
N SER A 522 -19.54 -19.56 -32.52
CA SER A 522 -20.06 -18.79 -33.65
C SER A 522 -19.63 -19.51 -34.93
N THR A 523 -20.48 -20.33 -35.46
CA THR A 523 -20.27 -20.99 -36.76
C THR A 523 -20.41 -19.92 -37.83
N ILE A 524 -19.34 -19.66 -38.56
CA ILE A 524 -19.29 -18.68 -39.65
C ILE A 524 -19.66 -19.36 -40.93
N ARG A 525 -20.65 -18.85 -41.61
CA ARG A 525 -21.00 -19.38 -42.94
C ARG A 525 -20.24 -18.59 -44.02
N PRO A 526 -19.70 -19.28 -45.05
CA PRO A 526 -18.96 -18.61 -46.11
C PRO A 526 -19.76 -17.52 -46.84
N ASP A 527 -21.07 -17.69 -46.94
CA ASP A 527 -22.00 -16.75 -47.58
C ASP A 527 -22.28 -15.48 -46.75
N GLU A 528 -21.90 -15.46 -45.48
CA GLU A 528 -21.99 -14.26 -44.62
C GLU A 528 -20.88 -13.23 -44.88
N ILE A 529 -19.85 -13.59 -45.63
CA ILE A 529 -18.72 -12.72 -45.94
C ILE A 529 -18.63 -12.59 -47.46
N ALA A 530 -18.82 -11.39 -47.99
CA ALA A 530 -18.71 -11.12 -49.40
C ALA A 530 -17.28 -11.36 -49.91
N GLU A 531 -17.15 -11.82 -51.16
CA GLU A 531 -15.84 -11.99 -51.78
C GLU A 531 -15.09 -10.68 -51.81
N GLY A 532 -13.80 -10.65 -51.43
CA GLY A 532 -12.98 -9.46 -51.37
C GLY A 532 -13.23 -8.60 -50.13
N SER A 533 -13.93 -9.10 -49.10
CA SER A 533 -14.24 -8.35 -47.88
C SER A 533 -13.83 -9.09 -46.59
N GLY A 534 -13.81 -8.34 -45.47
CA GLY A 534 -13.57 -8.86 -44.13
C GLY A 534 -14.74 -8.59 -43.18
N LYS A 535 -14.92 -9.45 -42.18
CA LYS A 535 -15.92 -9.34 -41.11
C LYS A 535 -15.23 -9.58 -39.76
N ALA A 536 -15.45 -8.66 -38.81
CA ALA A 536 -15.00 -8.88 -37.44
C ALA A 536 -15.99 -9.80 -36.68
N ILE A 537 -15.47 -10.76 -35.96
CA ILE A 537 -16.22 -11.68 -35.09
C ILE A 537 -15.54 -11.78 -33.73
N THR A 538 -16.30 -12.14 -32.71
CA THR A 538 -15.75 -12.36 -31.37
C THR A 538 -15.79 -13.86 -31.04
N VAL A 539 -14.61 -14.46 -30.82
CA VAL A 539 -14.46 -15.86 -30.42
C VAL A 539 -13.77 -15.89 -29.07
N SER A 540 -14.41 -16.48 -28.07
CA SER A 540 -13.89 -16.57 -26.68
C SER A 540 -13.37 -15.22 -26.12
N GLY A 541 -14.05 -14.11 -26.45
CA GLY A 541 -13.67 -12.76 -25.99
C GLY A 541 -12.55 -12.10 -26.81
N THR A 542 -12.01 -12.77 -27.83
CA THR A 542 -10.99 -12.22 -28.74
C THR A 542 -11.66 -11.81 -30.06
N GLU A 543 -11.39 -10.60 -30.50
CA GLU A 543 -11.90 -10.09 -31.79
C GLU A 543 -10.98 -10.54 -32.94
N ILE A 544 -11.56 -11.27 -33.88
CA ILE A 544 -10.89 -11.89 -35.03
C ILE A 544 -11.48 -11.32 -36.31
N ALA A 545 -10.65 -11.01 -37.28
CA ALA A 545 -11.08 -10.67 -38.63
C ALA A 545 -11.08 -11.92 -39.51
N VAL A 546 -12.24 -12.24 -40.12
CA VAL A 546 -12.35 -13.27 -41.12
C VAL A 546 -12.55 -12.64 -42.48
N PHE A 547 -11.72 -13.01 -43.43
CA PHE A 547 -11.70 -12.49 -44.81
C PHE A 547 -12.07 -13.57 -45.78
N ARG A 548 -12.80 -13.20 -46.86
CA ARG A 548 -13.01 -14.06 -48.00
C ARG A 548 -12.21 -13.52 -49.19
N CYS A 549 -11.29 -14.35 -49.69
CA CYS A 549 -10.39 -13.99 -50.79
C CYS A 549 -10.16 -15.21 -51.67
N GLU A 550 -10.36 -15.04 -52.97
CA GLU A 550 -10.24 -16.11 -54.00
C GLU A 550 -11.06 -17.38 -53.66
N GLY A 551 -12.26 -17.17 -53.12
CA GLY A 551 -13.16 -18.24 -52.72
C GLY A 551 -12.80 -18.95 -51.42
N GLN A 552 -11.69 -18.59 -50.76
CA GLN A 552 -11.24 -19.17 -49.52
C GLN A 552 -11.45 -18.19 -48.34
N LEU A 553 -11.64 -18.75 -47.14
CA LEU A 553 -11.71 -17.96 -45.90
C LEU A 553 -10.37 -18.00 -45.17
N TYR A 554 -9.98 -16.84 -44.64
CA TYR A 554 -8.80 -16.65 -43.81
C TYR A 554 -9.19 -15.94 -42.51
N ALA A 555 -8.59 -16.34 -41.40
CA ALA A 555 -8.85 -15.73 -40.11
C ALA A 555 -7.53 -15.18 -39.50
N THR A 556 -7.56 -13.92 -39.10
CA THR A 556 -6.41 -13.25 -38.46
C THR A 556 -6.85 -12.47 -37.25
N GLN A 557 -5.92 -12.01 -36.41
CA GLN A 557 -6.26 -10.98 -35.43
C GLN A 557 -6.85 -9.75 -36.13
N ASN A 558 -7.86 -9.11 -35.53
CA ASN A 558 -8.52 -7.96 -36.14
C ASN A 558 -7.71 -6.66 -36.01
N TRP A 559 -6.79 -6.58 -35.08
CA TRP A 559 -6.08 -5.34 -34.76
C TRP A 559 -4.69 -5.32 -35.40
N CYS A 560 -4.42 -4.27 -36.19
CA CYS A 560 -3.12 -4.05 -36.84
C CYS A 560 -2.02 -3.88 -35.77
N PRO A 561 -0.93 -4.69 -35.81
CA PRO A 561 0.13 -4.62 -34.79
C PRO A 561 0.94 -3.33 -34.82
N HIS A 562 0.85 -2.52 -35.90
CA HIS A 562 1.51 -1.21 -36.01
C HIS A 562 0.82 -0.14 -35.15
N ALA A 563 -0.50 0.01 -35.26
CA ALA A 563 -1.24 1.11 -34.61
C ALA A 563 -2.66 0.76 -34.14
N GLY A 564 -3.01 -0.54 -34.02
CA GLY A 564 -4.29 -0.97 -33.45
C GLY A 564 -5.55 -0.68 -34.31
N SER A 565 -5.40 -0.46 -35.61
CA SER A 565 -6.55 -0.26 -36.51
C SER A 565 -7.24 -1.59 -36.84
N ALA A 566 -8.58 -1.58 -36.92
CA ALA A 566 -9.37 -2.75 -37.26
C ALA A 566 -9.14 -3.18 -38.72
N LEU A 567 -8.64 -4.40 -38.92
CA LEU A 567 -8.27 -4.94 -40.23
C LEU A 567 -9.47 -5.48 -41.00
N ALA A 568 -10.55 -5.86 -40.33
CA ALA A 568 -11.78 -6.32 -41.00
C ALA A 568 -12.38 -5.27 -41.95
N ALA A 569 -12.09 -3.99 -41.74
CA ALA A 569 -12.48 -2.88 -42.64
C ALA A 569 -11.44 -2.58 -43.72
N GLY A 570 -10.32 -3.29 -43.76
CA GLY A 570 -9.24 -3.12 -44.72
C GLY A 570 -9.57 -3.68 -46.09
N ALA A 571 -9.08 -3.03 -47.15
CA ALA A 571 -9.19 -3.53 -48.52
C ALA A 571 -8.32 -4.79 -48.72
N LEU A 572 -8.78 -5.73 -49.51
CA LEU A 572 -7.99 -6.89 -49.93
C LEU A 572 -7.28 -6.60 -51.24
N ASP A 573 -6.02 -7.02 -51.34
CA ASP A 573 -5.18 -6.85 -52.50
C ASP A 573 -4.25 -8.08 -52.65
N GLY A 574 -4.52 -8.95 -53.65
CA GLY A 574 -3.68 -10.10 -53.99
C GLY A 574 -3.39 -11.04 -52.81
N GLY A 575 -4.41 -11.44 -52.02
CA GLY A 575 -4.27 -12.35 -50.86
C GLY A 575 -3.69 -11.66 -49.60
N ALA A 576 -3.58 -10.34 -49.59
CA ALA A 576 -3.18 -9.54 -48.44
C ALA A 576 -4.29 -8.57 -48.01
N VAL A 577 -4.38 -8.29 -46.71
CA VAL A 577 -5.20 -7.20 -46.19
C VAL A 577 -4.36 -5.92 -46.06
N VAL A 578 -4.91 -4.80 -46.50
CA VAL A 578 -4.30 -3.48 -46.40
C VAL A 578 -4.91 -2.73 -45.20
N CYS A 579 -4.09 -2.39 -44.23
CA CYS A 579 -4.53 -1.65 -43.04
C CYS A 579 -5.11 -0.30 -43.45
N PRO A 580 -6.38 0.03 -43.08
CA PRO A 580 -7.04 1.25 -43.55
C PRO A 580 -6.43 2.54 -43.00
N ALA A 581 -5.68 2.49 -41.90
CA ALA A 581 -5.11 3.68 -41.30
C ALA A 581 -3.76 4.07 -41.93
N HIS A 582 -2.86 3.12 -42.23
CA HIS A 582 -1.51 3.47 -42.65
C HIS A 582 -0.99 2.65 -43.85
N GLY A 583 -1.83 1.85 -44.50
CA GLY A 583 -1.46 1.11 -45.72
C GLY A 583 -0.54 -0.11 -45.52
N TYR A 584 -0.31 -0.54 -44.29
CA TYR A 584 0.47 -1.77 -44.04
C TYR A 584 -0.23 -2.98 -44.64
N ARG A 585 0.54 -3.78 -45.40
CA ARG A 585 0.03 -4.95 -46.13
C ARG A 585 0.42 -6.23 -45.39
N PHE A 586 -0.57 -7.04 -45.03
CA PHE A 586 -0.37 -8.30 -44.35
C PHE A 586 -0.92 -9.46 -45.17
N ASP A 587 -0.10 -10.44 -45.45
CA ASP A 587 -0.48 -11.68 -46.11
C ASP A 587 -1.47 -12.47 -45.23
N LEU A 588 -2.62 -12.81 -45.77
CA LEU A 588 -3.72 -13.45 -45.00
C LEU A 588 -3.41 -14.90 -44.58
N ARG A 589 -2.54 -15.60 -45.30
CA ARG A 589 -2.17 -16.98 -45.04
C ARG A 589 -1.08 -17.08 -43.97
N THR A 590 -0.08 -16.23 -44.05
CA THR A 590 1.11 -16.31 -43.21
C THR A 590 1.11 -15.27 -42.09
N GLY A 591 0.31 -14.24 -42.20
CA GLY A 591 0.35 -13.08 -41.30
C GLY A 591 1.54 -12.14 -41.54
N ALA A 592 2.44 -12.44 -42.46
CA ALA A 592 3.65 -11.65 -42.68
C ALA A 592 3.31 -10.26 -43.24
N CYS A 593 3.97 -9.21 -42.72
CA CYS A 593 3.82 -7.87 -43.24
C CYS A 593 4.82 -7.62 -44.41
N ALA A 594 4.28 -7.24 -45.57
CA ALA A 594 5.10 -6.87 -46.73
C ALA A 594 5.75 -5.48 -46.60
N THR A 595 5.20 -4.63 -45.72
CA THR A 595 5.67 -3.26 -45.52
C THR A 595 6.76 -3.18 -44.44
N ASP A 596 6.72 -4.09 -43.44
CA ASP A 596 7.68 -4.13 -42.32
C ASP A 596 7.87 -5.58 -41.85
N ALA A 597 9.05 -6.14 -42.08
CA ALA A 597 9.38 -7.53 -41.78
C ALA A 597 9.34 -7.88 -40.26
N GLN A 598 9.32 -6.89 -39.38
CA GLN A 598 9.22 -7.10 -37.93
C GLN A 598 7.78 -7.25 -37.44
N LEU A 599 6.80 -6.87 -38.26
CA LEU A 599 5.38 -6.95 -37.95
C LEU A 599 4.77 -8.22 -38.51
N ARG A 600 3.92 -8.85 -37.71
CA ARG A 600 3.21 -10.07 -38.12
C ARG A 600 1.83 -10.13 -37.48
N LEU A 601 0.81 -10.55 -38.24
CA LEU A 601 -0.49 -10.89 -37.71
C LEU A 601 -0.50 -12.31 -37.13
N LYS A 602 -1.21 -12.51 -36.04
CA LYS A 602 -1.61 -13.86 -35.61
C LYS A 602 -2.68 -14.35 -36.59
N THR A 603 -2.48 -15.54 -37.15
CA THR A 603 -3.45 -16.23 -38.01
C THR A 603 -4.12 -17.36 -37.21
N PHE A 604 -5.37 -17.67 -37.55
CA PHE A 604 -6.17 -18.68 -36.88
C PHE A 604 -6.61 -19.74 -37.89
N ARG A 605 -6.76 -20.97 -37.42
CA ARG A 605 -7.26 -22.08 -38.25
C ARG A 605 -8.78 -22.08 -38.29
N LEU A 606 -9.34 -22.19 -39.49
CA LEU A 606 -10.75 -22.41 -39.72
C LEU A 606 -11.03 -23.90 -39.87
N VAL A 607 -11.89 -24.46 -39.02
CA VAL A 607 -12.24 -25.87 -39.01
C VAL A 607 -13.70 -26.02 -39.46
N PRO A 608 -14.00 -26.89 -40.47
CA PRO A 608 -15.36 -27.12 -40.91
C PRO A 608 -16.28 -27.59 -39.77
N ASP A 609 -17.48 -27.02 -39.68
CA ASP A 609 -18.50 -27.38 -38.70
C ASP A 609 -19.88 -27.26 -39.34
N GLY A 610 -20.39 -28.40 -39.82
CA GLY A 610 -21.64 -28.48 -40.59
C GLY A 610 -21.56 -27.68 -41.88
N ALA A 611 -22.43 -26.68 -42.07
CA ALA A 611 -22.47 -25.82 -43.27
C ALA A 611 -21.56 -24.57 -43.13
N GLY A 612 -20.74 -24.47 -42.06
CA GLY A 612 -19.88 -23.33 -41.76
C GLY A 612 -18.50 -23.74 -41.27
N PHE A 613 -17.83 -22.78 -40.60
CA PHE A 613 -16.49 -22.96 -40.01
C PHE A 613 -16.47 -22.41 -38.58
N THR A 614 -15.73 -23.07 -37.71
CA THR A 614 -15.34 -22.56 -36.39
C THR A 614 -13.88 -22.15 -36.41
N VAL A 615 -13.53 -21.12 -35.59
CA VAL A 615 -12.14 -20.61 -35.46
C VAL A 615 -11.46 -21.36 -34.34
N GLN A 616 -10.27 -21.92 -34.61
CA GLN A 616 -9.37 -22.50 -33.62
C GLN A 616 -8.04 -21.75 -33.59
N GLU A 617 -7.43 -21.64 -32.39
CA GLU A 617 -6.10 -21.03 -32.23
C GLU A 617 -4.99 -21.84 -32.90
#